data_9060e5a866906610cbc3f0f3cd115509
#
_entry.id   9060e5a866906610cbc3f0f3cd115509
#
_cell.length_a   1.000
_cell.length_b   1.000
_cell.length_c   1.000
_cell.angle_alpha   90.00
_cell.angle_beta   90.00
_cell.angle_gamma   90.00
#
_symmetry.space_group_name_H-M   'P 1'
#
loop_
_entity.id
_entity.type
_entity.pdbx_description
1 polymer ?
#
loop_
_entity_poly.entity_id
_entity_poly.type
_entity_poly.pdbx_seq_one_letter_code
_entity_poly.pdbx_strand_id
1 'polypeptide(L)'
;MPQYAEFTKEFVSHFKSYLPLFHEINLSLGPSGELRYPSYNSHDDGKFPNRGRMQCYSKIAENNFYNWSKTNNNEFDSLSFIKCQDFKMMLESGNNVEDINLLNFFDWYNFSLLQHGRNMLKMALEIIPKNISIGFKLPGIHWRIKDPKFPRIAELTCGLINAYSKNGIKAYTNSLKTILHGLPTNRINFHFTCIEQKNPNSDAEFLKSYSVPEELTYDLSEAAKSLNLKIFGENSNSMNLKYDFSWEKMNALVKNGSYFGVTILRIEDVTGENLFAKKKFKKMIKAFKN
;
A
#
# COMPACT_ATOMS: atom_id res chain seq x y z
N MET A 1 10.17 17.65 -1.79
CA MET A 1 11.32 16.78 -2.18
C MET A 1 12.65 17.23 -1.58
N PRO A 2 13.08 18.53 -1.60
CA PRO A 2 14.39 18.91 -1.04
C PRO A 2 14.58 18.47 0.42
N GLN A 3 13.60 18.67 1.27
CA GLN A 3 13.66 18.33 2.70
C GLN A 3 13.87 16.82 2.94
N TYR A 4 13.23 15.97 2.15
CA TYR A 4 13.44 14.51 2.23
C TYR A 4 14.85 14.12 1.79
N ALA A 5 15.38 14.76 0.75
CA ALA A 5 16.73 14.51 0.28
C ALA A 5 17.78 14.94 1.33
N GLU A 6 17.58 16.11 1.95
CA GLU A 6 18.42 16.62 3.02
C GLU A 6 18.41 15.66 4.23
N PHE A 7 17.22 15.29 4.72
CA PHE A 7 17.07 14.32 5.80
C PHE A 7 17.78 12.99 5.48
N THR A 8 17.63 12.48 4.26
CA THR A 8 18.25 11.21 3.85
C THR A 8 19.78 11.33 3.81
N LYS A 9 20.31 12.45 3.35
CA LYS A 9 21.77 12.72 3.37
C LYS A 9 22.30 12.78 4.79
N GLU A 10 21.62 13.51 5.68
CA GLU A 10 21.99 13.61 7.08
C GLU A 10 21.93 12.24 7.78
N PHE A 11 20.89 11.43 7.52
CA PHE A 11 20.79 10.07 8.02
C PHE A 11 21.99 9.22 7.57
N VAL A 12 22.30 9.20 6.28
CA VAL A 12 23.46 8.44 5.75
C VAL A 12 24.78 8.95 6.34
N SER A 13 24.95 10.25 6.49
CA SER A 13 26.13 10.85 7.10
C SER A 13 26.28 10.47 8.58
N HIS A 14 25.20 10.59 9.34
CA HIS A 14 25.19 10.28 10.78
C HIS A 14 25.49 8.81 11.06
N PHE A 15 24.93 7.90 10.28
CA PHE A 15 25.13 6.46 10.45
C PHE A 15 26.26 5.88 9.59
N LYS A 16 27.17 6.70 9.06
CA LYS A 16 28.21 6.28 8.12
C LYS A 16 29.01 5.07 8.57
N SER A 17 29.41 5.02 9.85
CA SER A 17 30.17 3.90 10.43
C SER A 17 29.36 2.61 10.59
N TYR A 18 28.03 2.70 10.60
CA TYR A 18 27.12 1.57 10.77
C TYR A 18 26.52 1.07 9.43
N LEU A 19 26.67 1.83 8.34
CA LEU A 19 26.10 1.46 7.03
C LEU A 19 26.49 0.06 6.56
N PRO A 20 27.71 -0.48 6.86
CA PRO A 20 28.03 -1.86 6.49
C PRO A 20 27.15 -2.93 7.15
N LEU A 21 26.44 -2.58 8.23
CA LEU A 21 25.50 -3.46 8.94
C LEU A 21 24.07 -3.39 8.36
N PHE A 22 23.79 -2.41 7.52
CA PHE A 22 22.46 -2.21 6.95
C PHE A 22 22.29 -3.06 5.68
N HIS A 23 21.30 -3.91 5.67
CA HIS A 23 20.87 -4.65 4.49
C HIS A 23 19.86 -3.86 3.66
N GLU A 24 19.03 -3.09 4.35
CA GLU A 24 17.95 -2.33 3.75
C GLU A 24 17.62 -1.08 4.56
N ILE A 25 17.19 -0.03 3.87
CA ILE A 25 16.59 1.17 4.47
C ILE A 25 15.18 1.32 3.92
N ASN A 26 14.19 1.27 4.80
CA ASN A 26 12.78 1.46 4.43
C ASN A 26 12.43 2.95 4.44
N LEU A 27 11.79 3.41 3.36
CA LEU A 27 11.32 4.78 3.22
C LEU A 27 9.93 4.95 3.81
N SER A 28 9.75 6.02 4.58
CA SER A 28 8.42 6.48 4.98
C SER A 28 7.81 7.32 3.85
N LEU A 29 6.74 6.83 3.24
CA LEU A 29 6.13 7.43 2.04
C LEU A 29 4.80 8.14 2.29
N GLY A 30 4.26 8.00 3.49
CA GLY A 30 2.99 8.59 3.88
C GLY A 30 2.55 8.14 5.27
N PRO A 31 1.26 8.15 5.58
CA PRO A 31 0.74 7.73 6.88
C PRO A 31 1.21 6.31 7.26
N SER A 32 1.69 6.15 8.47
CA SER A 32 2.27 4.89 8.98
C SER A 32 3.47 4.36 8.17
N GLY A 33 4.15 5.23 7.43
CA GLY A 33 5.25 4.85 6.54
C GLY A 33 4.82 4.26 5.19
N GLU A 34 3.53 4.12 4.95
CA GLU A 34 2.95 3.48 3.78
C GLU A 34 2.70 4.46 2.64
N LEU A 35 2.85 4.03 1.39
CA LEU A 35 2.49 4.82 0.22
C LEU A 35 0.97 4.81 0.05
N ARG A 36 0.30 5.78 0.62
CA ARG A 36 -1.15 6.01 0.53
C ARG A 36 -1.54 7.41 0.94
N TYR A 37 -2.70 7.85 0.48
CA TYR A 37 -3.39 8.97 1.12
C TYR A 37 -3.98 8.54 2.48
N PRO A 38 -4.24 9.48 3.42
CA PRO A 38 -4.75 9.15 4.76
C PRO A 38 -6.25 8.81 4.79
N SER A 39 -6.86 8.52 3.65
CA SER A 39 -8.31 8.47 3.48
C SER A 39 -9.00 7.22 4.02
N TYR A 40 -8.26 6.26 4.58
CA TYR A 40 -8.90 5.08 5.18
C TYR A 40 -9.01 5.13 6.71
N ASN A 41 -8.60 6.20 7.35
CA ASN A 41 -8.67 6.37 8.78
C ASN A 41 -10.12 6.48 9.26
N SER A 42 -10.41 5.90 10.44
CA SER A 42 -11.69 6.05 11.13
C SER A 42 -12.05 7.50 11.47
N HIS A 43 -11.08 8.40 11.41
CA HIS A 43 -11.24 9.83 11.66
C HIS A 43 -11.88 10.60 10.49
N ASP A 44 -11.93 10.01 9.30
CA ASP A 44 -12.46 10.64 8.09
C ASP A 44 -13.95 10.30 7.85
N ASP A 45 -14.77 10.30 8.89
CA ASP A 45 -16.17 9.81 8.82
C ASP A 45 -16.29 8.39 8.24
N GLY A 46 -15.22 7.63 8.34
CA GLY A 46 -15.11 6.28 7.87
C GLY A 46 -16.11 5.36 8.55
N LYS A 47 -17.40 5.61 8.25
CA LYS A 47 -18.43 4.63 8.53
C LYS A 47 -18.04 3.39 7.76
N PHE A 48 -18.13 2.31 8.47
CA PHE A 48 -17.97 0.97 7.92
C PHE A 48 -18.47 0.88 6.46
N PRO A 49 -17.70 0.30 5.57
CA PRO A 49 -16.34 -0.24 5.75
C PRO A 49 -15.26 0.81 5.43
N ASN A 50 -14.68 1.44 6.42
CA ASN A 50 -13.48 2.30 6.41
C ASN A 50 -13.14 2.99 5.07
N ARG A 51 -14.12 3.65 4.49
CA ARG A 51 -14.00 4.40 3.25
C ARG A 51 -13.76 5.84 3.60
N GLY A 52 -12.53 6.28 3.50
CA GLY A 52 -12.21 7.66 3.69
C GLY A 52 -12.66 8.52 2.51
N ARG A 53 -12.58 9.83 2.69
CA ARG A 53 -12.79 10.81 1.63
C ARG A 53 -11.54 10.93 0.76
N MET A 54 -11.68 11.43 -0.46
CA MET A 54 -10.53 11.83 -1.27
C MET A 54 -9.75 12.94 -0.55
N GLN A 55 -8.42 12.81 -0.51
CA GLN A 55 -7.53 13.72 0.24
C GLN A 55 -6.80 14.67 -0.73
N CYS A 56 -7.53 15.60 -1.34
CA CYS A 56 -7.01 16.51 -2.37
C CYS A 56 -7.60 17.92 -2.29
N TYR A 57 -7.78 18.45 -1.07
CA TYR A 57 -8.48 19.73 -0.85
C TYR A 57 -7.62 20.98 -1.01
N SER A 58 -6.31 20.85 -1.22
CA SER A 58 -5.44 22.01 -1.31
C SER A 58 -5.50 22.67 -2.70
N LYS A 59 -5.27 23.98 -2.76
CA LYS A 59 -5.12 24.71 -4.03
C LYS A 59 -3.98 24.18 -4.90
N ILE A 60 -2.95 23.61 -4.26
CA ILE A 60 -1.85 22.93 -4.96
C ILE A 60 -2.35 21.69 -5.68
N ALA A 61 -3.17 20.87 -5.02
CA ALA A 61 -3.75 19.66 -5.62
C ALA A 61 -4.66 20.04 -6.81
N GLU A 62 -5.51 21.04 -6.66
CA GLU A 62 -6.36 21.56 -7.73
C GLU A 62 -5.53 22.01 -8.94
N ASN A 63 -4.50 22.84 -8.71
CA ASN A 63 -3.62 23.31 -9.79
C ASN A 63 -2.87 22.16 -10.48
N ASN A 64 -2.43 21.16 -9.71
CA ASN A 64 -1.78 19.97 -10.27
C ASN A 64 -2.73 19.16 -11.13
N PHE A 65 -3.98 19.02 -10.70
CA PHE A 65 -5.01 18.34 -11.48
C PHE A 65 -5.27 19.04 -12.82
N TYR A 66 -5.41 20.38 -12.83
CA TYR A 66 -5.58 21.14 -14.06
C TYR A 66 -4.41 20.99 -15.02
N ASN A 67 -3.18 21.05 -14.51
CA ASN A 67 -1.99 20.87 -15.33
C ASN A 67 -1.95 19.45 -15.93
N TRP A 68 -2.27 18.44 -15.13
CA TRP A 68 -2.35 17.06 -15.59
C TRP A 68 -3.45 16.87 -16.66
N SER A 69 -4.63 17.42 -16.42
CA SER A 69 -5.76 17.37 -17.36
C SER A 69 -5.40 17.98 -18.72
N LYS A 70 -4.82 19.18 -18.74
CA LYS A 70 -4.35 19.83 -19.97
C LYS A 70 -3.32 18.97 -20.72
N THR A 71 -2.39 18.36 -20.01
CA THR A 71 -1.33 17.52 -20.62
C THR A 71 -1.92 16.26 -21.26
N ASN A 72 -3.05 15.78 -20.75
CA ASN A 72 -3.71 14.57 -21.23
C ASN A 72 -4.89 14.86 -22.16
N ASN A 73 -5.01 16.10 -22.68
CA ASN A 73 -6.09 16.56 -23.58
C ASN A 73 -7.50 16.36 -23.01
N ASN A 74 -7.65 16.43 -21.69
CA ASN A 74 -8.91 16.33 -21.00
C ASN A 74 -9.44 17.73 -20.67
N GLU A 75 -10.64 18.06 -21.17
CA GLU A 75 -11.34 19.25 -20.73
C GLU A 75 -11.95 19.01 -19.35
N PHE A 76 -11.61 19.87 -18.39
CA PHE A 76 -12.10 19.75 -17.04
C PHE A 76 -12.32 21.12 -16.40
N ASP A 77 -13.46 21.33 -15.80
CA ASP A 77 -13.78 22.57 -15.10
C ASP A 77 -13.56 22.47 -13.58
N SER A 78 -13.50 23.64 -12.90
CA SER A 78 -13.29 23.70 -11.45
C SER A 78 -14.43 23.09 -10.63
N LEU A 79 -15.66 23.15 -11.15
CA LEU A 79 -16.83 22.57 -10.48
C LEU A 79 -16.76 21.05 -10.50
N SER A 80 -16.23 20.46 -11.56
CA SER A 80 -16.02 19.02 -11.66
C SER A 80 -14.99 18.52 -10.65
N PHE A 81 -13.91 19.27 -10.41
CA PHE A 81 -12.93 18.92 -9.37
C PHE A 81 -13.57 18.87 -7.97
N ILE A 82 -14.38 19.87 -7.62
CA ILE A 82 -15.08 19.92 -6.33
C ILE A 82 -16.08 18.76 -6.19
N LYS A 83 -16.84 18.44 -7.22
CA LYS A 83 -17.79 17.33 -7.21
C LYS A 83 -17.10 15.96 -7.07
N CYS A 84 -15.95 15.77 -7.68
CA CYS A 84 -15.19 14.54 -7.59
C CYS A 84 -14.58 14.29 -6.21
N GLN A 85 -14.41 15.32 -5.39
CA GLN A 85 -13.91 15.16 -4.01
C GLN A 85 -14.94 14.52 -3.08
N ASP A 86 -16.23 14.73 -3.29
CA ASP A 86 -17.28 14.14 -2.47
C ASP A 86 -17.80 12.85 -3.10
N PHE A 87 -17.04 11.79 -2.89
CA PHE A 87 -17.37 10.47 -3.42
C PHE A 87 -18.71 9.93 -2.89
N LYS A 88 -19.10 10.30 -1.68
CA LYS A 88 -20.39 9.91 -1.11
C LYS A 88 -21.56 10.55 -1.89
N MET A 89 -21.46 11.85 -2.16
CA MET A 89 -22.43 12.54 -3.01
C MET A 89 -22.49 11.93 -4.42
N MET A 90 -21.35 11.51 -4.96
CA MET A 90 -21.30 10.89 -6.27
C MET A 90 -21.99 9.52 -6.33
N LEU A 91 -21.79 8.67 -5.32
CA LEU A 91 -22.48 7.38 -5.22
C LEU A 91 -23.99 7.56 -4.99
N GLU A 92 -24.38 8.53 -4.15
CA GLU A 92 -25.76 8.82 -3.81
C GLU A 92 -26.52 9.55 -4.93
N SER A 93 -25.84 10.36 -5.73
CA SER A 93 -26.45 11.11 -6.86
C SER A 93 -26.76 10.27 -8.10
N GLY A 94 -26.44 8.98 -8.07
CA GLY A 94 -26.65 8.10 -9.24
C GLY A 94 -25.78 8.47 -10.45
N ASN A 95 -24.78 9.34 -10.27
CA ASN A 95 -23.86 9.71 -11.34
C ASN A 95 -23.19 8.45 -11.89
N ASN A 96 -23.23 8.35 -13.18
CA ASN A 96 -22.75 7.20 -13.89
C ASN A 96 -21.25 7.05 -13.64
N VAL A 97 -20.84 5.87 -13.19
CA VAL A 97 -19.44 5.49 -13.04
C VAL A 97 -18.64 5.63 -14.34
N GLU A 98 -19.34 5.75 -15.45
CA GLU A 98 -18.79 5.97 -16.78
C GLU A 98 -18.60 7.46 -17.12
N ASP A 99 -18.84 8.38 -16.14
CA ASP A 99 -18.50 9.78 -16.32
C ASP A 99 -16.98 9.92 -16.52
N ILE A 100 -16.61 10.34 -17.72
CA ILE A 100 -15.21 10.49 -18.12
C ILE A 100 -14.44 11.46 -17.20
N ASN A 101 -15.12 12.47 -16.67
CA ASN A 101 -14.51 13.44 -15.75
C ASN A 101 -14.11 12.77 -14.43
N LEU A 102 -14.97 11.90 -13.93
CA LEU A 102 -14.72 11.14 -12.73
C LEU A 102 -13.57 10.15 -12.93
N LEU A 103 -13.55 9.45 -14.04
CA LEU A 103 -12.48 8.51 -14.37
C LEU A 103 -11.14 9.23 -14.51
N ASN A 104 -11.11 10.38 -15.17
CA ASN A 104 -9.92 11.23 -15.28
C ASN A 104 -9.43 11.72 -13.92
N PHE A 105 -10.35 12.08 -13.02
CA PHE A 105 -9.99 12.47 -11.65
C PHE A 105 -9.34 11.30 -10.89
N PHE A 106 -9.88 10.10 -10.97
CA PHE A 106 -9.30 8.93 -10.32
C PHE A 106 -7.94 8.55 -10.89
N ASP A 107 -7.77 8.67 -12.21
CA ASP A 107 -6.48 8.44 -12.85
C ASP A 107 -5.42 9.44 -12.38
N TRP A 108 -5.76 10.71 -12.32
CA TRP A 108 -4.87 11.74 -11.76
C TRP A 108 -4.54 11.49 -10.28
N TYR A 109 -5.54 11.14 -9.48
CA TYR A 109 -5.39 10.92 -8.05
C TYR A 109 -4.46 9.74 -7.75
N ASN A 110 -4.66 8.63 -8.42
CA ASN A 110 -3.79 7.46 -8.37
C ASN A 110 -2.38 7.82 -8.89
N PHE A 111 -2.28 8.40 -10.09
CA PHE A 111 -1.01 8.79 -10.70
C PHE A 111 -0.18 9.70 -9.80
N SER A 112 -0.81 10.69 -9.16
CA SER A 112 -0.12 11.63 -8.25
C SER A 112 0.53 10.92 -7.06
N LEU A 113 -0.15 9.94 -6.45
CA LEU A 113 0.40 9.13 -5.39
C LEU A 113 1.58 8.27 -5.88
N LEU A 114 1.40 7.58 -7.01
CA LEU A 114 2.42 6.69 -7.56
C LEU A 114 3.69 7.47 -7.98
N GLN A 115 3.52 8.68 -8.53
CA GLN A 115 4.64 9.57 -8.83
C GLN A 115 5.36 10.07 -7.58
N HIS A 116 4.64 10.33 -6.48
CA HIS A 116 5.28 10.60 -5.19
C HIS A 116 6.17 9.44 -4.76
N GLY A 117 5.64 8.20 -4.76
CA GLY A 117 6.43 7.01 -4.42
C GLY A 117 7.66 6.85 -5.31
N ARG A 118 7.49 6.97 -6.63
CA ARG A 118 8.60 6.90 -7.59
C ARG A 118 9.68 7.94 -7.34
N ASN A 119 9.28 9.20 -7.12
CA ASN A 119 10.23 10.29 -6.87
C ASN A 119 11.01 10.10 -5.57
N MET A 120 10.37 9.58 -4.53
CA MET A 120 11.01 9.24 -3.26
C MET A 120 12.04 8.09 -3.43
N LEU A 121 11.67 7.03 -4.14
CA LEU A 121 12.59 5.93 -4.45
C LEU A 121 13.77 6.41 -5.29
N LYS A 122 13.53 7.23 -6.33
CA LYS A 122 14.60 7.79 -7.16
C LYS A 122 15.59 8.61 -6.32
N MET A 123 15.09 9.51 -5.51
CA MET A 123 15.91 10.33 -4.59
C MET A 123 16.76 9.46 -3.65
N ALA A 124 16.15 8.43 -3.05
CA ALA A 124 16.86 7.53 -2.14
C ALA A 124 17.94 6.70 -2.86
N LEU A 125 17.67 6.22 -4.07
CA LEU A 125 18.64 5.50 -4.90
C LEU A 125 19.87 6.33 -5.27
N GLU A 126 19.72 7.66 -5.35
CA GLU A 126 20.83 8.60 -5.62
C GLU A 126 21.69 8.85 -4.37
N ILE A 127 21.11 8.76 -3.16
CA ILE A 127 21.76 9.14 -1.89
C ILE A 127 22.28 7.92 -1.13
N ILE A 128 21.49 6.84 -1.04
CA ILE A 128 21.81 5.65 -0.26
C ILE A 128 22.86 4.80 -1.01
N PRO A 129 23.91 4.31 -0.31
CA PRO A 129 24.96 3.48 -0.91
C PRO A 129 24.42 2.30 -1.71
N LYS A 130 25.09 1.97 -2.82
CA LYS A 130 24.61 0.96 -3.80
C LYS A 130 24.48 -0.46 -3.24
N ASN A 131 25.19 -0.78 -2.18
CA ASN A 131 25.16 -2.09 -1.51
C ASN A 131 23.99 -2.25 -0.52
N ILE A 132 23.21 -1.18 -0.29
CA ILE A 132 22.04 -1.21 0.61
C ILE A 132 20.77 -1.19 -0.24
N SER A 133 19.86 -2.12 0.01
CA SER A 133 18.53 -2.14 -0.60
C SER A 133 17.64 -1.02 -0.07
N ILE A 134 16.65 -0.64 -0.85
CA ILE A 134 15.66 0.37 -0.47
C ILE A 134 14.29 -0.30 -0.41
N GLY A 135 13.66 -0.24 0.74
CA GLY A 135 12.30 -0.74 0.94
C GLY A 135 11.25 0.35 0.79
N PHE A 136 10.09 -0.03 0.25
CA PHE A 136 8.88 0.78 0.29
C PHE A 136 7.67 -0.09 0.65
N LYS A 137 6.64 0.52 1.25
CA LYS A 137 5.48 -0.21 1.76
C LYS A 137 4.19 0.27 1.14
N LEU A 138 3.33 -0.68 0.73
CA LEU A 138 1.91 -0.45 0.46
C LEU A 138 1.06 -0.93 1.64
N PRO A 139 -0.09 -0.27 1.91
CA PRO A 139 -0.96 -0.63 3.02
C PRO A 139 -1.82 -1.86 2.73
N GLY A 140 -2.24 -2.55 3.77
CA GLY A 140 -3.18 -3.64 3.72
C GLY A 140 -4.64 -3.19 3.65
N ILE A 141 -5.03 -2.53 2.57
CA ILE A 141 -6.41 -2.06 2.37
C ILE A 141 -7.25 -3.19 1.77
N HIS A 142 -7.79 -4.04 2.61
CA HIS A 142 -8.47 -5.27 2.20
C HIS A 142 -9.99 -5.24 2.33
N TRP A 143 -10.58 -4.08 2.57
CA TRP A 143 -12.03 -3.93 2.68
C TRP A 143 -12.68 -3.72 1.31
N ARG A 144 -13.75 -4.47 1.06
CA ARG A 144 -14.61 -4.34 -0.11
C ARG A 144 -15.92 -3.64 0.26
N ILE A 145 -16.74 -3.35 -0.73
CA ILE A 145 -18.12 -2.91 -0.53
C ILE A 145 -19.07 -3.73 -1.40
N LYS A 146 -20.35 -3.73 -1.04
CA LYS A 146 -21.37 -4.46 -1.79
C LYS A 146 -21.69 -3.84 -3.15
N ASP A 147 -21.18 -2.63 -3.43
CA ASP A 147 -21.44 -1.98 -4.71
C ASP A 147 -20.69 -2.71 -5.84
N PRO A 148 -21.40 -3.30 -6.82
CA PRO A 148 -20.76 -4.05 -7.91
C PRO A 148 -19.98 -3.15 -8.87
N LYS A 149 -20.25 -1.84 -8.87
CA LYS A 149 -19.55 -0.86 -9.72
C LYS A 149 -18.16 -0.52 -9.18
N PHE A 150 -18.05 -0.36 -7.84
CA PHE A 150 -16.80 0.00 -7.15
C PHE A 150 -16.51 -0.86 -5.93
N PRO A 151 -16.36 -2.18 -6.08
CA PRO A 151 -16.13 -3.04 -4.92
C PRO A 151 -14.84 -2.69 -4.15
N ARG A 152 -13.87 -2.05 -4.82
CA ARG A 152 -12.53 -1.71 -4.32
C ARG A 152 -12.35 -0.24 -3.96
N ILE A 153 -13.42 0.42 -3.53
CA ILE A 153 -13.41 1.85 -3.27
C ILE A 153 -12.42 2.29 -2.19
N ALA A 154 -12.20 1.48 -1.16
CA ALA A 154 -11.23 1.80 -0.11
C ALA A 154 -9.80 1.91 -0.67
N GLU A 155 -9.42 1.05 -1.59
CA GLU A 155 -8.13 1.10 -2.28
C GLU A 155 -8.04 2.30 -3.23
N LEU A 156 -9.14 2.64 -3.90
CA LEU A 156 -9.23 3.80 -4.78
C LEU A 156 -9.10 5.11 -4.01
N THR A 157 -9.82 5.29 -2.89
CA THR A 157 -9.73 6.51 -2.07
C THR A 157 -8.38 6.68 -1.40
N CYS A 158 -7.66 5.58 -1.16
CA CYS A 158 -6.26 5.61 -0.72
C CYS A 158 -5.27 5.92 -1.85
N GLY A 159 -5.73 6.01 -3.09
CA GLY A 159 -4.89 6.30 -4.26
C GLY A 159 -4.09 5.11 -4.80
N LEU A 160 -4.34 3.89 -4.31
CA LEU A 160 -3.54 2.71 -4.66
C LEU A 160 -3.83 2.16 -6.04
N ILE A 161 -5.07 2.28 -6.49
CA ILE A 161 -5.58 1.82 -7.79
C ILE A 161 -6.44 2.91 -8.42
N ASN A 162 -6.67 2.80 -9.73
CA ASN A 162 -7.65 3.62 -10.42
C ASN A 162 -8.98 2.88 -10.63
N ALA A 163 -10.00 3.57 -11.10
CA ALA A 163 -11.35 3.03 -11.26
C ALA A 163 -11.50 1.95 -12.32
N TYR A 164 -10.60 1.90 -13.30
CA TYR A 164 -10.65 0.92 -14.41
C TYR A 164 -10.24 -0.49 -13.98
N SER A 165 -9.63 -0.64 -12.82
CA SER A 165 -9.00 -1.88 -12.41
C SER A 165 -9.92 -2.71 -11.51
N LYS A 166 -10.85 -3.47 -12.12
CA LYS A 166 -11.67 -4.45 -11.39
C LYS A 166 -10.87 -5.68 -10.95
N ASN A 167 -9.83 -6.03 -11.70
CA ASN A 167 -8.93 -7.14 -11.38
C ASN A 167 -7.76 -6.64 -10.52
N GLY A 168 -7.61 -7.17 -9.32
CA GLY A 168 -6.60 -6.73 -8.35
C GLY A 168 -5.16 -6.95 -8.81
N ILE A 169 -4.85 -8.10 -9.37
CA ILE A 169 -3.50 -8.40 -9.89
C ILE A 169 -3.11 -7.37 -10.95
N LYS A 170 -4.01 -7.12 -11.92
CA LYS A 170 -3.75 -6.12 -12.97
C LYS A 170 -3.61 -4.72 -12.42
N ALA A 171 -4.47 -4.33 -11.46
CA ALA A 171 -4.44 -3.03 -10.81
C ALA A 171 -3.08 -2.78 -10.14
N TYR A 172 -2.66 -3.69 -9.28
CA TYR A 172 -1.39 -3.55 -8.56
C TYR A 172 -0.16 -3.72 -9.46
N THR A 173 -0.23 -4.58 -10.49
CA THR A 173 0.82 -4.65 -11.50
C THR A 173 1.04 -3.31 -12.18
N ASN A 174 -0.04 -2.61 -12.57
CA ASN A 174 0.05 -1.29 -13.19
C ASN A 174 0.61 -0.24 -12.20
N SER A 175 0.14 -0.24 -10.96
CA SER A 175 0.63 0.67 -9.93
C SER A 175 2.10 0.47 -9.64
N LEU A 176 2.54 -0.77 -9.46
CA LEU A 176 3.96 -1.11 -9.24
C LEU A 176 4.82 -0.76 -10.47
N LYS A 177 4.36 -1.03 -11.70
CA LYS A 177 5.05 -0.59 -12.93
C LYS A 177 5.26 0.92 -12.96
N THR A 178 4.26 1.69 -12.58
CA THR A 178 4.35 3.16 -12.55
C THR A 178 5.36 3.64 -11.52
N ILE A 179 5.31 3.07 -10.30
CA ILE A 179 6.28 3.40 -9.22
C ILE A 179 7.71 3.05 -9.65
N LEU A 180 7.90 1.88 -10.26
CA LEU A 180 9.23 1.34 -10.58
C LEU A 180 9.77 1.78 -11.94
N HIS A 181 9.02 2.54 -12.73
CA HIS A 181 9.40 2.94 -14.09
C HIS A 181 10.78 3.60 -14.15
N GLY A 182 11.71 2.96 -14.86
CA GLY A 182 13.10 3.45 -15.03
C GLY A 182 13.98 3.34 -13.77
N LEU A 183 13.56 2.60 -12.72
CA LEU A 183 14.34 2.38 -11.51
C LEU A 183 15.00 0.98 -11.51
N PRO A 184 16.16 0.82 -10.86
CA PRO A 184 16.86 -0.47 -10.74
C PRO A 184 16.15 -1.37 -9.71
N THR A 185 15.24 -2.23 -10.16
CA THR A 185 14.40 -3.09 -9.30
C THR A 185 15.19 -4.08 -8.44
N ASN A 186 16.42 -4.45 -8.84
CA ASN A 186 17.30 -5.31 -8.07
C ASN A 186 17.77 -4.71 -6.73
N ARG A 187 17.59 -3.40 -6.54
CA ARG A 187 17.88 -2.68 -5.30
C ARG A 187 16.63 -2.30 -4.50
N ILE A 188 15.44 -2.62 -5.01
CA ILE A 188 14.17 -2.21 -4.41
C ILE A 188 13.46 -3.44 -3.88
N ASN A 189 13.05 -3.37 -2.61
CA ASN A 189 12.23 -4.36 -1.96
C ASN A 189 10.84 -3.78 -1.69
N PHE A 190 9.83 -4.59 -1.96
CA PHE A 190 8.44 -4.23 -1.73
C PHE A 190 7.95 -4.85 -0.42
N HIS A 191 7.37 -4.05 0.46
CA HIS A 191 6.80 -4.49 1.72
C HIS A 191 5.28 -4.36 1.71
N PHE A 192 4.63 -5.35 2.28
CA PHE A 192 3.18 -5.39 2.37
C PHE A 192 2.74 -5.92 3.73
N THR A 193 1.68 -5.34 4.29
CA THR A 193 1.15 -5.71 5.61
C THR A 193 -0.10 -6.61 5.52
N CYS A 194 -0.63 -7.03 6.66
CA CYS A 194 -1.79 -7.90 6.86
C CYS A 194 -1.67 -9.35 6.37
N ILE A 195 -0.45 -9.86 6.20
CA ILE A 195 -0.22 -11.22 5.67
C ILE A 195 -0.67 -12.34 6.62
N GLU A 196 -0.88 -12.05 7.90
CA GLU A 196 -1.36 -12.99 8.91
C GLU A 196 -2.87 -13.14 8.94
N GLN A 197 -3.61 -12.23 8.29
CA GLN A 197 -5.08 -12.18 8.38
C GLN A 197 -5.74 -13.20 7.45
N LYS A 198 -6.91 -13.73 7.88
CA LYS A 198 -7.79 -14.59 7.09
C LYS A 198 -9.01 -13.83 6.60
N ASN A 199 -9.57 -14.31 5.50
CA ASN A 199 -10.93 -13.95 5.13
C ASN A 199 -11.92 -14.42 6.21
N PRO A 200 -13.07 -13.75 6.37
CA PRO A 200 -14.15 -14.24 7.23
C PRO A 200 -14.56 -15.67 6.87
N ASN A 201 -14.91 -16.46 7.89
CA ASN A 201 -15.25 -17.89 7.71
C ASN A 201 -16.68 -18.11 7.21
N SER A 202 -17.53 -17.06 7.19
CA SER A 202 -18.91 -17.13 6.74
C SER A 202 -19.37 -15.85 6.08
N ASP A 203 -20.43 -15.93 5.26
CA ASP A 203 -21.05 -14.75 4.64
C ASP A 203 -21.54 -13.75 5.68
N ALA A 204 -22.04 -14.22 6.82
CA ALA A 204 -22.50 -13.35 7.91
C ALA A 204 -21.34 -12.55 8.54
N GLU A 205 -20.17 -13.13 8.68
CA GLU A 205 -18.95 -12.41 9.12
C GLU A 205 -18.43 -11.50 8.02
N PHE A 206 -18.45 -11.95 6.77
CA PHE A 206 -18.05 -11.14 5.62
C PHE A 206 -18.91 -9.86 5.53
N LEU A 207 -20.24 -9.98 5.65
CA LEU A 207 -21.16 -8.84 5.62
C LEU A 207 -20.96 -7.83 6.76
N LYS A 208 -20.26 -8.21 7.84
CA LYS A 208 -19.89 -7.28 8.91
C LYS A 208 -18.67 -6.41 8.56
N SER A 209 -17.73 -6.90 7.78
CA SER A 209 -16.47 -6.23 7.52
C SER A 209 -16.12 -6.05 6.04
N TYR A 210 -16.71 -6.84 5.16
CA TYR A 210 -16.33 -6.94 3.75
C TYR A 210 -14.81 -7.15 3.56
N SER A 211 -14.17 -7.82 4.51
CA SER A 211 -12.73 -7.99 4.60
C SER A 211 -12.27 -9.17 3.75
N VAL A 212 -11.27 -8.97 2.88
CA VAL A 212 -10.70 -10.00 2.00
C VAL A 212 -9.16 -9.95 1.97
N PRO A 213 -8.50 -10.07 3.13
CA PRO A 213 -7.04 -9.94 3.21
C PRO A 213 -6.29 -11.04 2.45
N GLU A 214 -6.86 -12.23 2.29
CA GLU A 214 -6.23 -13.31 1.55
C GLU A 214 -6.21 -13.02 0.04
N GLU A 215 -7.29 -12.47 -0.51
CA GLU A 215 -7.31 -12.01 -1.90
C GLU A 215 -6.27 -10.92 -2.15
N LEU A 216 -6.20 -9.93 -1.27
CA LEU A 216 -5.23 -8.84 -1.41
C LEU A 216 -3.79 -9.35 -1.30
N THR A 217 -3.51 -10.26 -0.37
CA THR A 217 -2.20 -10.90 -0.21
C THR A 217 -1.79 -11.64 -1.49
N TYR A 218 -2.72 -12.34 -2.11
CA TYR A 218 -2.53 -13.04 -3.38
C TYR A 218 -2.32 -12.06 -4.54
N ASP A 219 -3.20 -11.08 -4.70
CA ASP A 219 -3.13 -10.07 -5.76
C ASP A 219 -1.76 -9.38 -5.81
N LEU A 220 -1.24 -9.00 -4.65
CA LEU A 220 0.05 -8.31 -4.53
C LEU A 220 1.24 -9.25 -4.76
N SER A 221 1.17 -10.50 -4.31
CA SER A 221 2.24 -11.47 -4.57
C SER A 221 2.36 -11.77 -6.07
N GLU A 222 1.25 -11.97 -6.78
CA GLU A 222 1.26 -12.21 -8.22
C GLU A 222 1.68 -10.96 -9.02
N ALA A 223 1.25 -9.76 -8.58
CA ALA A 223 1.71 -8.52 -9.18
C ALA A 223 3.23 -8.33 -9.03
N ALA A 224 3.78 -8.54 -7.84
CA ALA A 224 5.21 -8.45 -7.57
C ALA A 224 6.01 -9.49 -8.39
N LYS A 225 5.54 -10.75 -8.42
CA LYS A 225 6.13 -11.84 -9.19
C LYS A 225 6.19 -11.53 -10.68
N SER A 226 5.10 -10.97 -11.25
CA SER A 226 5.07 -10.57 -12.67
C SER A 226 6.11 -9.52 -13.04
N LEU A 227 6.67 -8.81 -12.06
CA LEU A 227 7.67 -7.75 -12.22
C LEU A 227 9.06 -8.15 -11.72
N ASN A 228 9.27 -9.41 -11.32
CA ASN A 228 10.48 -9.89 -10.65
C ASN A 228 10.87 -9.03 -9.44
N LEU A 229 9.87 -8.51 -8.71
CA LEU A 229 10.05 -7.68 -7.53
C LEU A 229 9.99 -8.55 -6.28
N LYS A 230 10.98 -8.43 -5.40
CA LYS A 230 10.96 -9.12 -4.11
C LYS A 230 9.91 -8.49 -3.20
N ILE A 231 8.98 -9.32 -2.69
CA ILE A 231 7.98 -8.90 -1.72
C ILE A 231 8.28 -9.51 -0.35
N PHE A 232 8.14 -8.67 0.69
CA PHE A 232 8.27 -9.04 2.09
C PHE A 232 6.96 -8.75 2.81
N GLY A 233 6.58 -9.63 3.72
CA GLY A 233 5.34 -9.52 4.46
C GLY A 233 5.52 -8.93 5.85
N GLU A 234 4.45 -8.30 6.37
CA GLU A 234 4.38 -7.81 7.74
C GLU A 234 3.01 -8.15 8.33
N ASN A 235 2.95 -8.49 9.61
CA ASN A 235 1.65 -8.60 10.29
C ASN A 235 1.07 -7.21 10.57
N SER A 236 -0.26 -7.08 10.46
CA SER A 236 -0.95 -5.81 10.68
C SER A 236 -1.18 -5.46 12.15
N ASN A 237 -1.34 -6.47 12.98
CA ASN A 237 -1.61 -6.28 14.41
C ASN A 237 -1.16 -7.46 15.28
N SER A 238 -1.02 -7.17 16.58
CA SER A 238 -0.61 -8.14 17.61
C SER A 238 -1.68 -9.17 17.95
N MET A 239 -2.97 -8.82 17.74
CA MET A 239 -4.08 -9.68 18.17
C MET A 239 -4.11 -11.01 17.42
N ASN A 240 -3.75 -10.99 16.14
CA ASN A 240 -3.75 -12.17 15.30
C ASN A 240 -2.61 -13.14 15.63
N LEU A 241 -1.52 -12.66 16.24
CA LEU A 241 -0.38 -13.48 16.63
C LEU A 241 -0.66 -14.47 17.80
N LYS A 242 -1.86 -14.41 18.36
CA LYS A 242 -2.36 -15.39 19.36
C LYS A 242 -2.86 -16.70 18.75
N TYR A 243 -3.03 -16.73 17.44
CA TYR A 243 -3.66 -17.87 16.74
C TYR A 243 -2.67 -18.62 15.87
N ASP A 244 -2.79 -19.95 15.85
CA ASP A 244 -1.95 -20.83 15.04
C ASP A 244 -2.05 -20.50 13.54
N PHE A 245 -3.24 -20.25 13.04
CA PHE A 245 -3.47 -19.97 11.62
C PHE A 245 -2.64 -18.80 11.08
N SER A 246 -2.42 -17.75 11.87
CA SER A 246 -1.62 -16.60 11.46
C SER A 246 -0.17 -17.00 11.18
N TRP A 247 0.41 -17.80 12.05
CA TRP A 247 1.77 -18.32 11.89
C TRP A 247 1.89 -19.33 10.76
N GLU A 248 0.89 -20.19 10.61
CA GLU A 248 0.83 -21.17 9.51
C GLU A 248 0.74 -20.47 8.16
N LYS A 249 -0.09 -19.44 8.05
CA LYS A 249 -0.22 -18.63 6.83
C LYS A 249 1.07 -17.90 6.48
N MET A 250 1.67 -17.17 7.43
CA MET A 250 2.95 -16.48 7.20
C MET A 250 4.05 -17.46 6.77
N ASN A 251 4.15 -18.63 7.44
CA ASN A 251 5.09 -19.68 7.07
C ASN A 251 4.84 -20.23 5.67
N ALA A 252 3.58 -20.44 5.29
CA ALA A 252 3.21 -20.97 3.98
C ALA A 252 3.59 -20.00 2.86
N LEU A 253 3.35 -18.69 3.04
CA LEU A 253 3.70 -17.65 2.07
C LEU A 253 5.20 -17.58 1.77
N VAL A 254 6.06 -17.81 2.77
CA VAL A 254 7.50 -17.85 2.55
C VAL A 254 7.95 -19.19 1.96
N LYS A 255 7.42 -20.30 2.48
CA LYS A 255 7.81 -21.64 2.00
C LYS A 255 7.43 -21.91 0.54
N ASN A 256 6.31 -21.39 0.07
CA ASN A 256 5.89 -21.52 -1.33
C ASN A 256 6.52 -20.50 -2.26
N GLY A 257 7.40 -19.63 -1.73
CA GLY A 257 8.11 -18.61 -2.50
C GLY A 257 7.28 -17.39 -2.90
N SER A 258 6.05 -17.24 -2.35
CA SER A 258 5.23 -16.05 -2.60
C SER A 258 5.81 -14.80 -1.95
N TYR A 259 6.48 -14.96 -0.79
CA TYR A 259 7.15 -13.90 -0.05
C TYR A 259 8.59 -14.29 0.29
N PHE A 260 9.50 -13.33 0.27
CA PHE A 260 10.93 -13.53 0.56
C PHE A 260 11.26 -13.50 2.05
N GLY A 261 10.37 -12.96 2.87
CA GLY A 261 10.55 -12.89 4.31
C GLY A 261 9.36 -12.24 5.02
N VAL A 262 9.46 -12.18 6.35
CA VAL A 262 8.41 -11.65 7.22
C VAL A 262 9.01 -10.70 8.24
N THR A 263 8.39 -9.54 8.42
CA THR A 263 8.63 -8.61 9.51
C THR A 263 7.54 -8.77 10.57
N ILE A 264 7.91 -8.87 11.83
CA ILE A 264 6.96 -8.84 12.94
C ILE A 264 6.85 -7.41 13.44
N LEU A 265 5.71 -6.80 13.19
CA LEU A 265 5.35 -5.51 13.73
C LEU A 265 5.14 -5.64 15.25
N ARG A 266 5.75 -4.76 16.03
CA ARG A 266 5.81 -4.76 17.48
C ARG A 266 6.59 -5.95 18.04
N ILE A 267 7.90 -5.78 18.10
CA ILE A 267 8.85 -6.82 18.50
C ILE A 267 8.56 -7.42 19.91
N GLU A 268 7.97 -6.64 20.81
CA GLU A 268 7.55 -7.09 22.12
C GLU A 268 6.57 -8.27 22.09
N ASP A 269 5.79 -8.42 21.03
CA ASP A 269 4.89 -9.58 20.89
C ASP A 269 5.63 -10.91 20.83
N VAL A 270 6.88 -10.91 20.37
CA VAL A 270 7.70 -12.12 20.19
C VAL A 270 8.89 -12.19 21.16
N THR A 271 9.22 -11.09 21.85
CA THR A 271 10.29 -11.02 22.85
C THR A 271 9.76 -10.91 24.29
N GLY A 272 8.53 -10.40 24.47
CA GLY A 272 7.87 -10.19 25.74
C GLY A 272 7.27 -11.46 26.38
N GLU A 273 6.18 -11.29 27.10
CA GLU A 273 5.53 -12.34 27.89
C GLU A 273 4.65 -13.30 27.08
N ASN A 274 4.35 -12.98 25.82
CA ASN A 274 3.56 -13.87 24.96
C ASN A 274 4.37 -15.11 24.56
N LEU A 275 4.39 -16.10 25.46
CA LEU A 275 5.15 -17.35 25.28
C LEU A 275 4.72 -18.11 24.00
N PHE A 276 3.44 -18.05 23.62
CA PHE A 276 2.93 -18.70 22.43
C PHE A 276 3.54 -18.08 21.16
N ALA A 277 3.42 -16.76 20.97
CA ALA A 277 3.99 -16.05 19.83
C ALA A 277 5.51 -16.22 19.77
N LYS A 278 6.19 -16.11 20.93
CA LYS A 278 7.65 -16.35 21.04
C LYS A 278 8.07 -17.74 20.57
N LYS A 279 7.32 -18.79 20.95
CA LYS A 279 7.56 -20.17 20.51
C LYS A 279 7.35 -20.31 19.00
N LYS A 280 6.26 -19.77 18.46
CA LYS A 280 5.94 -19.80 17.04
C LYS A 280 6.98 -19.05 16.20
N PHE A 281 7.38 -17.86 16.63
CA PHE A 281 8.44 -17.08 15.98
C PHE A 281 9.78 -17.82 15.93
N LYS A 282 10.21 -18.43 17.06
CA LYS A 282 11.43 -19.26 17.10
C LYS A 282 11.35 -20.45 16.12
N LYS A 283 10.17 -21.08 16.00
CA LYS A 283 9.94 -22.17 15.05
C LYS A 283 10.03 -21.68 13.59
N MET A 284 9.44 -20.50 13.31
CA MET A 284 9.47 -19.87 11.99
C MET A 284 10.91 -19.53 11.57
N ILE A 285 11.71 -18.90 12.44
CA ILE A 285 13.13 -18.59 12.17
C ILE A 285 13.93 -19.86 11.82
N LYS A 286 13.71 -20.94 12.59
CA LYS A 286 14.39 -22.22 12.29
C LYS A 286 14.00 -22.79 10.93
N ALA A 287 12.73 -22.68 10.54
CA ALA A 287 12.24 -23.15 9.25
C ALA A 287 12.75 -22.37 8.04
N PHE A 288 13.17 -21.09 8.23
CA PHE A 288 13.73 -20.25 7.18
C PHE A 288 15.26 -20.38 7.03
N LYS A 289 15.94 -21.02 8.00
CA LYS A 289 17.39 -21.26 7.95
C LYS A 289 17.76 -22.57 7.25
N ASN A 290 16.77 -23.45 7.05
CA ASN A 290 16.89 -24.75 6.36
C ASN A 290 16.33 -24.63 4.95
#